data_0cb41a51cb9870cc57f01c1f68d7f63c
#
_entry.id   0cb41a51cb9870cc57f01c1f68d7f63c
#
_cell.length_a   1.000
_cell.length_b   1.000
_cell.length_c   1.000
_cell.angle_alpha   90.00
_cell.angle_beta   90.00
_cell.angle_gamma   90.00
#
_symmetry.space_group_name_H-M   'P 1'
#
loop_
_entity.id
_entity.type
_entity.pdbx_description
1 polymer ?
#
loop_
_entity_poly.entity_id
_entity_poly.type
_entity_poly.pdbx_seq_one_letter_code
_entity_poly.pdbx_strand_id
1 'polypeptide(L)'
;VLAGFMRILGSKITNKFSDKMINLHPSLLPLYPGLNTHDQVLTNKDSFHGISIHYVSPKLDGGPLIAQGVIKVNKNEEKNNLIDRIHNLEHILLPKIINQICLGNINLVKGRVIYKDLKSHKKGYIQKHYEI
;
A
#
# COMPACT_ATOMS: atom_id res chain seq x y z
N VAL A 1 -10.10 6.90 4.05
CA VAL A 1 -8.81 6.71 3.36
C VAL A 1 -7.75 7.52 4.09
N LEU A 2 -6.64 6.89 4.42
CA LEU A 2 -5.46 7.52 4.97
C LEU A 2 -4.38 7.53 3.89
N ALA A 3 -3.86 8.70 3.58
CA ALA A 3 -2.76 8.92 2.65
C ALA A 3 -1.88 10.04 3.21
N GLY A 4 -0.59 9.80 3.41
CA GLY A 4 0.31 10.73 4.09
C GLY A 4 -0.03 10.97 5.57
N PHE A 5 -0.77 10.07 6.19
CA PHE A 5 -1.17 10.19 7.59
C PHE A 5 -0.09 9.57 8.49
N MET A 6 0.64 10.43 9.22
CA MET A 6 1.83 10.04 9.98
C MET A 6 1.58 9.84 11.48
N ARG A 7 0.33 9.71 11.91
CA ARG A 7 -0.02 9.44 13.31
C ARG A 7 -0.55 8.02 13.46
N ILE A 8 -0.26 7.39 14.60
CA ILE A 8 -0.85 6.11 14.96
C ILE A 8 -2.27 6.35 15.49
N LEU A 9 -3.25 5.73 14.87
CA LEU A 9 -4.63 5.74 15.35
C LEU A 9 -4.77 4.80 16.53
N GLY A 10 -5.43 5.30 17.58
CA GLY A 10 -5.72 4.48 18.76
C GLY A 10 -6.70 3.34 18.45
N SER A 11 -6.60 2.26 19.19
CA SER A 11 -7.43 1.05 19.05
C SER A 11 -8.94 1.34 19.05
N LYS A 12 -9.38 2.33 19.81
CA LYS A 12 -10.79 2.75 19.86
C LYS A 12 -11.32 3.16 18.47
N ILE A 13 -10.53 3.90 17.70
CA ILE A 13 -10.91 4.35 16.35
C ILE A 13 -10.78 3.19 15.36
N THR A 14 -9.68 2.48 15.39
CA THR A 14 -9.42 1.36 14.47
C THR A 14 -10.45 0.25 14.63
N ASN A 15 -10.88 -0.04 15.85
CA ASN A 15 -11.94 -1.04 16.10
C ASN A 15 -13.33 -0.54 15.68
N LYS A 16 -13.64 0.75 15.95
CA LYS A 16 -14.94 1.34 15.55
C LYS A 16 -15.16 1.34 14.04
N PHE A 17 -14.09 1.57 13.28
CA PHE A 17 -14.11 1.62 11.82
C PHE A 17 -13.36 0.44 11.20
N SER A 18 -13.30 -0.68 11.90
CA SER A 18 -12.80 -1.94 11.36
C SER A 18 -13.44 -2.21 10.01
N ASP A 19 -12.65 -2.69 9.06
CA ASP A 19 -13.08 -3.03 7.70
C ASP A 19 -13.52 -1.83 6.82
N LYS A 20 -13.47 -0.60 7.34
CA LYS A 20 -13.92 0.62 6.64
C LYS A 20 -12.80 1.64 6.41
N MET A 21 -11.60 1.37 6.87
CA MET A 21 -10.45 2.24 6.69
C MET A 21 -9.37 1.54 5.87
N ILE A 22 -8.82 2.25 4.91
CA ILE A 22 -7.62 1.84 4.17
C ILE A 22 -6.52 2.88 4.35
N ASN A 23 -5.28 2.41 4.27
CA ASN A 23 -4.08 3.24 4.32
C ASN A 23 -3.20 2.99 3.10
N LEU A 24 -2.59 4.05 2.62
CA LEU A 24 -1.52 4.02 1.64
C LEU A 24 -0.19 4.13 2.37
N HIS A 25 0.71 3.18 2.16
CA HIS A 25 2.03 3.15 2.75
C HIS A 25 3.11 3.08 1.66
N PRO A 26 4.12 3.98 1.69
CA PRO A 26 5.13 4.06 0.63
C PRO A 26 6.25 3.03 0.81
N SER A 27 5.89 1.76 0.89
CA SER A 27 6.82 0.63 0.80
C SER A 27 6.12 -0.63 0.30
N LEU A 28 6.90 -1.65 -0.03
CA LEU A 28 6.41 -3.00 -0.35
C LEU A 28 6.27 -3.81 0.95
N LEU A 29 5.21 -3.56 1.72
CA LEU A 29 4.97 -4.29 2.96
C LEU A 29 5.04 -5.81 2.76
N PRO A 30 5.62 -6.57 3.69
CA PRO A 30 6.00 -6.21 5.06
C PRO A 30 7.36 -5.50 5.21
N LEU A 31 8.03 -5.16 4.11
CA LEU A 31 9.29 -4.39 4.18
C LEU A 31 9.01 -2.94 4.60
N TYR A 32 9.86 -2.41 5.46
CA TYR A 32 9.88 -1.00 5.87
C TYR A 32 8.52 -0.47 6.37
N PRO A 33 7.94 -1.03 7.42
CA PRO A 33 6.82 -0.40 8.11
C PRO A 33 7.27 0.90 8.78
N GLY A 34 6.36 1.86 8.95
CA GLY A 34 6.66 3.14 9.61
C GLY A 34 7.25 4.18 8.66
N LEU A 35 8.24 4.94 9.14
CA LEU A 35 8.77 6.14 8.47
C LEU A 35 10.07 5.88 7.70
N ASN A 36 10.47 6.88 6.89
CA ASN A 36 11.75 6.92 6.16
C ASN A 36 11.97 5.75 5.18
N THR A 37 10.91 5.27 4.56
CA THR A 37 10.96 4.09 3.68
C THR A 37 11.87 4.30 2.46
N HIS A 38 11.86 5.48 1.85
CA HIS A 38 12.70 5.80 0.70
C HIS A 38 14.20 5.77 1.05
N ASP A 39 14.57 6.32 2.22
CA ASP A 39 15.95 6.29 2.70
C ASP A 39 16.42 4.85 2.96
N GLN A 40 15.55 4.03 3.54
CA GLN A 40 15.86 2.62 3.79
C GLN A 40 16.09 1.84 2.50
N VAL A 41 15.21 2.02 1.50
CA VAL A 41 15.35 1.38 0.18
C VAL A 41 16.66 1.77 -0.51
N LEU A 42 16.99 3.06 -0.52
CA LEU A 42 18.22 3.55 -1.14
C LEU A 42 19.48 3.09 -0.41
N THR A 43 19.45 3.11 0.93
CA THR A 43 20.57 2.65 1.78
C THR A 43 20.83 1.16 1.60
N ASN A 44 19.77 0.35 1.51
CA ASN A 44 19.87 -1.09 1.30
C ASN A 44 20.14 -1.47 -0.17
N LYS A 45 20.12 -0.48 -1.07
CA LYS A 45 20.31 -0.70 -2.52
C LYS A 45 19.31 -1.70 -3.09
N ASP A 46 18.06 -1.61 -2.63
CA ASP A 46 17.00 -2.49 -3.12
C ASP A 46 16.77 -2.28 -4.62
N SER A 47 16.51 -3.35 -5.33
CA SER A 47 16.23 -3.30 -6.78
C SER A 47 14.81 -2.83 -7.09
N PHE A 48 13.90 -2.91 -6.11
CA PHE A 48 12.50 -2.57 -6.25
C PHE A 48 12.02 -1.75 -5.05
N HIS A 49 11.13 -0.83 -5.33
CA HIS A 49 10.37 -0.05 -4.35
C HIS A 49 8.92 0.03 -4.78
N GLY A 50 8.07 0.60 -3.94
CA GLY A 50 6.67 0.76 -4.33
C GLY A 50 5.80 1.21 -3.19
N ILE A 51 4.52 0.97 -3.36
CA ILE A 51 3.48 1.33 -2.41
C ILE A 51 2.63 0.12 -2.05
N SER A 52 2.09 0.14 -0.85
CA SER A 52 1.09 -0.83 -0.38
C SER A 52 -0.18 -0.12 0.02
N ILE A 53 -1.31 -0.63 -0.43
CA ILE A 53 -2.64 -0.24 0.03
C ILE A 53 -3.17 -1.41 0.86
N HIS A 54 -3.54 -1.14 2.10
CA HIS A 54 -3.99 -2.16 3.04
C HIS A 54 -5.14 -1.66 3.90
N TYR A 55 -5.94 -2.57 4.45
CA TYR A 55 -6.90 -2.22 5.48
C TYR A 55 -6.16 -1.84 6.77
N VAL A 56 -6.71 -0.86 7.48
CA VAL A 56 -6.13 -0.40 8.75
C VAL A 56 -6.48 -1.40 9.86
N SER A 57 -5.50 -1.74 10.67
CA SER A 57 -5.63 -2.56 11.87
C SER A 57 -4.96 -1.87 13.06
N PRO A 58 -5.16 -2.34 14.30
CA PRO A 58 -4.42 -1.82 15.46
C PRO A 58 -2.90 -1.95 15.36
N LYS A 59 -2.41 -2.91 14.56
CA LYS A 59 -0.98 -3.07 14.30
C LYS A 59 -0.53 -2.09 13.22
N LEU A 60 0.55 -1.34 13.50
CA LEU A 60 1.15 -0.40 12.54
C LEU A 60 1.47 -1.11 11.22
N ASP A 61 0.92 -0.58 10.13
CA ASP A 61 1.08 -1.09 8.76
C ASP A 61 0.90 -2.62 8.60
N GLY A 62 0.18 -3.22 9.54
CA GLY A 62 0.04 -4.69 9.67
C GLY A 62 -1.33 -5.24 9.26
N GLY A 63 -2.22 -4.42 8.69
CA GLY A 63 -3.53 -4.88 8.22
C GLY A 63 -3.46 -5.63 6.89
N PRO A 64 -4.56 -6.30 6.49
CA PRO A 64 -4.61 -7.09 5.26
C PRO A 64 -4.31 -6.26 4.02
N LEU A 65 -3.36 -6.73 3.21
CA LEU A 65 -2.98 -6.09 1.95
C LEU A 65 -4.09 -6.19 0.91
N ILE A 66 -4.36 -5.07 0.24
CA ILE A 66 -5.29 -4.99 -0.88
C ILE A 66 -4.52 -5.00 -2.20
N ALA A 67 -3.55 -4.11 -2.32
CA ALA A 67 -2.77 -3.97 -3.56
C ALA A 67 -1.37 -3.45 -3.28
N GLN A 68 -0.45 -3.81 -4.16
CA GLN A 68 0.88 -3.22 -4.24
C GLN A 68 1.17 -2.75 -5.66
N GLY A 69 1.71 -1.54 -5.78
CA GLY A 69 2.37 -1.06 -6.98
C GLY A 69 3.88 -1.17 -6.80
N VAL A 70 4.56 -1.69 -7.79
CA VAL A 70 6.00 -1.95 -7.76
C VAL A 70 6.68 -1.18 -8.88
N ILE A 71 7.76 -0.48 -8.58
CA ILE A 71 8.67 0.13 -9.55
C ILE A 71 10.09 -0.38 -9.37
N LYS A 72 10.86 -0.38 -10.43
CA LYS A 72 12.30 -0.66 -10.37
C LYS A 72 13.02 0.58 -9.86
N VAL A 73 13.94 0.43 -8.91
CA VAL A 73 14.84 1.51 -8.47
C VAL A 73 15.97 1.62 -9.49
N ASN A 74 16.25 2.84 -9.97
CA ASN A 74 17.32 3.07 -10.93
C ASN A 74 18.69 3.04 -10.23
N LYS A 75 19.72 2.69 -10.98
CA LYS A 75 21.10 2.72 -10.45
C LYS A 75 21.48 4.17 -10.09
N ASN A 76 21.94 4.37 -8.87
CA ASN A 76 22.29 5.69 -8.32
C ASN A 76 21.12 6.71 -8.35
N GLU A 77 19.91 6.23 -8.14
CA GLU A 77 18.73 7.10 -8.10
C GLU A 77 18.79 8.06 -6.93
N GLU A 78 18.54 9.33 -7.21
CA GLU A 78 18.42 10.36 -6.17
C GLU A 78 17.07 10.21 -5.43
N LYS A 79 17.10 10.51 -4.12
CA LYS A 79 15.93 10.39 -3.25
C LYS A 79 14.71 11.14 -3.77
N ASN A 80 14.89 12.39 -4.22
CA ASN A 80 13.76 13.20 -4.69
C ASN A 80 13.13 12.59 -5.95
N ASN A 81 13.93 12.08 -6.89
CA ASN A 81 13.41 11.41 -8.09
C ASN A 81 12.62 10.15 -7.72
N LEU A 82 13.12 9.35 -6.77
CA LEU A 82 12.40 8.18 -6.29
C LEU A 82 11.07 8.56 -5.64
N ILE A 83 11.06 9.61 -4.81
CA ILE A 83 9.83 10.13 -4.17
C ILE A 83 8.82 10.57 -5.23
N ASP A 84 9.23 11.34 -6.23
CA ASP A 84 8.32 11.81 -7.28
C ASP A 84 7.71 10.64 -8.08
N ARG A 85 8.49 9.62 -8.37
CA ARG A 85 8.00 8.40 -9.02
C ARG A 85 7.03 7.62 -8.13
N ILE A 86 7.29 7.55 -6.84
CA ILE A 86 6.37 6.93 -5.88
C ILE A 86 5.06 7.73 -5.80
N HIS A 87 5.09 9.06 -5.73
CA HIS A 87 3.89 9.89 -5.76
C HIS A 87 3.08 9.68 -7.06
N ASN A 88 3.74 9.58 -8.21
CA ASN A 88 3.06 9.26 -9.46
C ASN A 88 2.37 7.90 -9.39
N LEU A 89 3.01 6.89 -8.81
CA LEU A 89 2.43 5.58 -8.61
C LEU A 89 1.21 5.62 -7.67
N GLU A 90 1.29 6.40 -6.59
CA GLU A 90 0.18 6.63 -5.66
C GLU A 90 -1.04 7.20 -6.37
N HIS A 91 -0.83 8.25 -7.17
CA HIS A 91 -1.89 8.90 -7.95
C HIS A 91 -2.53 7.99 -9.00
N ILE A 92 -1.80 7.00 -9.49
CA ILE A 92 -2.32 6.01 -10.43
C ILE A 92 -3.09 4.89 -9.72
N LEU A 93 -2.55 4.35 -8.64
CA LEU A 93 -3.07 3.12 -8.05
C LEU A 93 -4.19 3.38 -7.04
N LEU A 94 -4.02 4.37 -6.16
CA LEU A 94 -4.98 4.61 -5.07
C LEU A 94 -6.40 4.90 -5.56
N PRO A 95 -6.63 5.78 -6.54
CA PRO A 95 -7.98 6.04 -7.05
C PRO A 95 -8.63 4.79 -7.66
N LYS A 96 -7.84 3.95 -8.35
CA LYS A 96 -8.34 2.70 -8.94
C LYS A 96 -8.82 1.73 -7.86
N ILE A 97 -8.06 1.58 -6.78
CA ILE A 97 -8.43 0.69 -5.66
C ILE A 97 -9.65 1.23 -4.92
N ILE A 98 -9.70 2.54 -4.65
CA ILE A 98 -10.87 3.17 -4.02
C ILE A 98 -12.13 2.91 -4.85
N ASN A 99 -12.05 3.12 -6.17
CA ASN A 99 -13.17 2.86 -7.06
C ASN A 99 -13.65 1.40 -6.99
N GLN A 100 -12.74 0.43 -6.98
CA GLN A 100 -13.09 -1.00 -6.87
C GLN A 100 -13.74 -1.33 -5.51
N ILE A 101 -13.30 -0.70 -4.43
CA ILE A 101 -13.93 -0.83 -3.11
C ILE A 101 -15.34 -0.23 -3.13
N CYS A 102 -15.51 0.97 -3.68
CA CYS A 102 -16.82 1.66 -3.77
C CYS A 102 -17.82 0.87 -4.63
N LEU A 103 -17.36 0.19 -5.67
CA LEU A 103 -18.18 -0.70 -6.49
C LEU A 103 -18.49 -2.06 -5.81
N GLY A 104 -17.94 -2.30 -4.62
CA GLY A 104 -18.09 -3.57 -3.91
C GLY A 104 -17.35 -4.74 -4.56
N ASN A 105 -16.38 -4.47 -5.43
CA ASN A 105 -15.55 -5.50 -6.06
C ASN A 105 -14.39 -5.95 -5.18
N ILE A 106 -14.01 -5.14 -4.18
CA ILE A 106 -13.02 -5.46 -3.16
C ILE A 106 -13.66 -5.28 -1.79
N ASN A 107 -13.62 -6.30 -0.98
CA ASN A 107 -14.21 -6.31 0.36
C ASN A 107 -13.29 -7.01 1.36
N LEU A 108 -13.42 -6.66 2.64
CA LEU A 108 -12.79 -7.39 3.72
C LEU A 108 -13.83 -8.30 4.40
N VAL A 109 -13.59 -9.59 4.40
CA VAL A 109 -14.48 -10.58 5.01
C VAL A 109 -13.68 -11.49 5.93
N LYS A 110 -14.00 -11.48 7.22
CA LYS A 110 -13.31 -12.28 8.26
C LYS A 110 -11.78 -12.12 8.19
N GLY A 111 -11.31 -10.87 8.04
CA GLY A 111 -9.88 -10.55 7.99
C GLY A 111 -9.16 -10.90 6.68
N ARG A 112 -9.88 -11.32 5.65
CA ARG A 112 -9.33 -11.61 4.32
C ARG A 112 -9.90 -10.69 3.27
N VAL A 113 -9.04 -10.22 2.37
CA VAL A 113 -9.45 -9.42 1.21
C VAL A 113 -10.05 -10.34 0.16
N ILE A 114 -11.27 -10.05 -0.26
CA ILE A 114 -12.00 -10.80 -1.29
C ILE A 114 -12.22 -9.90 -2.50
N TYR A 115 -11.95 -10.45 -3.68
CA TYR A 115 -12.11 -9.78 -4.98
C TYR A 115 -13.22 -10.48 -5.76
N LYS A 116 -14.28 -9.75 -6.18
CA LYS A 116 -15.45 -10.36 -6.84
C LYS A 116 -15.15 -10.98 -8.19
N ASP A 117 -14.43 -10.27 -9.06
CA ASP A 117 -14.24 -10.65 -10.48
C ASP A 117 -12.78 -10.84 -10.86
N LEU A 118 -11.87 -10.83 -9.91
CA LEU A 118 -10.46 -11.03 -10.15
C LEU A 118 -10.11 -12.50 -9.92
N LYS A 119 -9.57 -13.17 -10.93
CA LYS A 119 -8.95 -14.49 -10.81
C LYS A 119 -8.06 -14.49 -9.58
N SER A 120 -8.13 -15.54 -8.78
CA SER A 120 -7.40 -15.69 -7.52
C SER A 120 -5.94 -15.21 -7.66
N HIS A 121 -5.61 -14.13 -6.96
CA HIS A 121 -4.23 -13.65 -6.92
C HIS A 121 -3.40 -14.64 -6.10
N LYS A 122 -2.36 -15.20 -6.68
CA LYS A 122 -1.47 -16.19 -6.04
C LYS A 122 -0.93 -15.71 -4.67
N LYS A 123 -0.82 -14.40 -4.46
CA LYS A 123 -0.34 -13.78 -3.21
C LYS A 123 -1.45 -13.38 -2.24
N GLY A 124 -2.72 -13.57 -2.59
CA GLY A 124 -3.86 -13.08 -1.80
C GLY A 124 -4.11 -11.56 -1.86
N TYR A 125 -3.36 -10.83 -2.71
CA TYR A 125 -3.54 -9.42 -3.01
C TYR A 125 -3.07 -9.08 -4.43
N ILE A 126 -3.52 -7.93 -4.96
CA ILE A 126 -3.12 -7.44 -6.29
C ILE A 126 -1.67 -6.94 -6.21
N GLN A 127 -0.80 -7.42 -7.11
CA GLN A 127 0.53 -6.84 -7.28
C GLN A 127 0.76 -6.52 -8.76
N LYS A 128 1.16 -5.29 -9.06
CA LYS A 128 1.42 -4.84 -10.42
C LYS A 128 2.71 -4.04 -10.51
N HIS A 129 3.53 -4.35 -11.52
CA HIS A 129 4.71 -3.58 -11.85
C HIS A 129 4.37 -2.43 -12.79
N TYR A 130 5.05 -1.30 -12.59
CA TYR A 130 4.87 -0.07 -13.37
C TYR A 130 6.22 0.43 -13.88
N GLU A 131 6.21 0.91 -15.09
CA GLU A 131 7.33 1.60 -15.72
C GLU A 131 7.01 3.11 -15.73
N ILE A 132 7.46 3.79 -14.71
CA ILE A 132 7.23 5.23 -14.50
C ILE A 132 8.48 5.91 -13.98
#